data_c0bdce70007ae0f6f54d5007b0ed34a5
#
_entry.id   c0bdce70007ae0f6f54d5007b0ed34a5
#
_cell.length_a   1.000
_cell.length_b   1.000
_cell.length_c   1.000
_cell.angle_alpha   90.00
_cell.angle_beta   90.00
_cell.angle_gamma   90.00
#
_symmetry.space_group_name_H-M   'P 1'
#
loop_
_entity.id
_entity.type
_entity.pdbx_description
1 polymer ?
#
loop_
_entity_poly.entity_id
_entity_poly.type
_entity_poly.pdbx_seq_one_letter_code
_entity_poly.pdbx_strand_id
1 'polypeptide(L)'
;YSFVNGVKMDFQNLLIFILFFIIISFVVFLICKIYFENKNKNNNEINILQDEKSQITELKGAVAQLSISIEERLGNIGSSIGNSLNQQTQNTQKSLTEMHERLAVIDRAQENIHSLSNQVNDLQNILSNKQLRGAFGEVQLENIVRDALPQNAYQFQYTLTSNSRVDCIVKMPEPPGPICIDSKFPLEDYKKFAGATNDQEKKDNLRLFHNAVQKHIKDIAEKYILPGETSDSAIMFLPSESIYSEINIRFPKLVNESRNKKVYMAGPDNLMLLLHTVRAILRDATMSQTAGKIQIEVDKLTNDLNLLADRIFKLDKHFDL
;
A
#
# COMPACT_ATOMS: atom_id res chain seq x y z
N TYR A 1 51.68 -60.08 96.72
CA TYR A 1 52.79 -60.02 95.75
C TYR A 1 52.32 -59.37 94.44
N SER A 2 52.51 -58.27 94.19
CA SER A 2 53.66 -57.36 93.91
C SER A 2 53.72 -56.97 92.46
N PHE A 3 54.07 -55.79 92.36
CA PHE A 3 54.63 -54.98 91.32
C PHE A 3 53.66 -54.03 90.60
N VAL A 4 53.54 -52.87 91.21
CA VAL A 4 53.21 -51.62 90.57
C VAL A 4 54.49 -50.97 90.10
N ASN A 5 54.80 -50.98 88.85
CA ASN A 5 55.83 -50.11 88.26
C ASN A 5 55.22 -48.75 87.98
N GLY A 6 55.42 -47.83 88.92
CA GLY A 6 55.06 -46.42 88.71
C GLY A 6 56.13 -45.80 87.81
N VAL A 7 55.76 -45.49 86.61
CA VAL A 7 56.55 -44.56 85.81
C VAL A 7 56.40 -43.19 86.41
N LYS A 8 57.45 -42.67 87.12
CA LYS A 8 57.58 -41.25 87.49
C LYS A 8 57.75 -40.48 86.17
N MET A 9 56.68 -39.95 85.69
CA MET A 9 56.80 -39.00 84.63
C MET A 9 57.34 -37.70 85.17
N ASP A 10 58.57 -37.30 84.68
CA ASP A 10 59.15 -36.02 85.04
C ASP A 10 58.25 -34.87 84.67
N PHE A 11 58.07 -33.94 85.55
CA PHE A 11 57.17 -32.80 85.39
C PHE A 11 57.39 -32.03 84.09
N GLN A 12 58.61 -32.04 83.58
CA GLN A 12 58.99 -31.48 82.28
C GLN A 12 58.38 -32.24 81.09
N ASN A 13 58.39 -33.58 81.16
CA ASN A 13 57.78 -34.41 80.11
C ASN A 13 56.23 -34.25 80.05
N LEU A 14 55.65 -34.10 81.22
CA LEU A 14 54.15 -33.83 81.28
C LEU A 14 53.85 -32.49 80.67
N LEU A 15 54.66 -31.47 80.92
CA LEU A 15 54.46 -30.11 80.40
C LEU A 15 54.64 -30.09 78.87
N ILE A 16 55.63 -30.81 78.37
CA ILE A 16 55.83 -30.99 76.91
C ILE A 16 54.67 -31.70 76.24
N PHE A 17 54.11 -32.73 76.88
CA PHE A 17 52.91 -33.43 76.36
C PHE A 17 51.71 -32.56 76.33
N ILE A 18 51.47 -31.72 77.34
CA ILE A 18 50.39 -30.79 77.42
C ILE A 18 50.57 -29.70 76.29
N LEU A 19 51.80 -29.18 76.14
CA LEU A 19 52.06 -28.20 75.10
C LEU A 19 51.88 -28.76 73.67
N PHE A 20 52.28 -30.00 73.45
CA PHE A 20 52.09 -30.71 72.18
C PHE A 20 50.60 -30.91 71.89
N PHE A 21 49.82 -31.26 72.93
CA PHE A 21 48.35 -31.45 72.77
C PHE A 21 47.61 -30.13 72.45
N ILE A 22 48.08 -29.01 73.04
CA ILE A 22 47.54 -27.68 72.75
C ILE A 22 47.85 -27.27 71.32
N ILE A 23 49.13 -27.56 70.86
CA ILE A 23 49.54 -27.23 69.48
C ILE A 23 48.72 -28.05 68.47
N ILE A 24 48.50 -29.35 68.71
CA ILE A 24 47.70 -30.20 67.82
C ILE A 24 46.22 -29.70 67.80
N SER A 25 45.66 -29.40 68.99
CA SER A 25 44.29 -28.88 69.08
C SER A 25 44.14 -27.57 68.31
N PHE A 26 45.17 -26.69 68.43
CA PHE A 26 45.14 -25.42 67.67
C PHE A 26 45.29 -25.63 66.16
N VAL A 27 46.08 -26.55 65.70
CA VAL A 27 46.23 -26.89 64.27
C VAL A 27 44.91 -27.50 63.76
N VAL A 28 44.29 -28.40 64.48
CA VAL A 28 43.01 -29.00 64.11
C VAL A 28 41.93 -27.90 64.06
N PHE A 29 41.93 -26.97 65.02
CA PHE A 29 41.01 -25.85 65.00
C PHE A 29 41.18 -24.95 63.76
N LEU A 30 42.43 -24.65 63.39
CA LEU A 30 42.71 -23.87 62.15
C LEU A 30 42.24 -24.60 60.89
N ILE A 31 42.55 -25.89 60.84
CA ILE A 31 42.09 -26.73 59.69
C ILE A 31 40.59 -26.75 59.60
N CYS A 32 39.89 -26.96 60.75
CA CYS A 32 38.42 -26.94 60.79
C CYS A 32 37.85 -25.53 60.38
N LYS A 33 38.49 -24.47 60.84
CA LYS A 33 38.09 -23.09 60.53
C LYS A 33 38.23 -22.84 59.03
N ILE A 34 39.40 -23.19 58.42
CA ILE A 34 39.63 -23.02 56.99
C ILE A 34 38.65 -23.87 56.17
N TYR A 35 38.43 -25.12 56.63
CA TYR A 35 37.46 -26.01 55.95
C TYR A 35 36.04 -25.45 55.99
N PHE A 36 35.64 -24.87 57.12
CA PHE A 36 34.28 -24.32 57.27
C PHE A 36 34.11 -23.00 56.50
N GLU A 37 35.14 -22.13 56.48
CA GLU A 37 35.15 -20.90 55.71
C GLU A 37 35.10 -21.20 54.18
N ASN A 38 35.85 -22.17 53.73
CA ASN A 38 35.88 -22.56 52.31
C ASN A 38 34.60 -23.24 51.88
N LYS A 39 33.99 -24.05 52.74
CA LYS A 39 32.66 -24.65 52.48
C LYS A 39 31.55 -23.60 52.43
N ASN A 40 31.60 -22.58 53.26
CA ASN A 40 30.60 -21.52 53.27
C ASN A 40 30.73 -20.58 52.06
N LYS A 41 31.96 -20.34 51.60
CA LYS A 41 32.25 -19.58 50.40
C LYS A 41 31.74 -20.27 49.12
N ASN A 42 32.01 -21.58 49.04
CA ASN A 42 31.49 -22.41 47.91
C ASN A 42 29.95 -22.48 47.87
N ASN A 43 29.32 -22.59 49.03
CA ASN A 43 27.86 -22.63 49.09
C ASN A 43 27.21 -21.27 48.70
N ASN A 44 27.83 -20.14 49.02
CA ASN A 44 27.35 -18.83 48.62
C ASN A 44 27.55 -18.58 47.12
N GLU A 45 28.67 -19.02 46.52
CA GLU A 45 28.88 -18.94 45.08
C GLU A 45 27.87 -19.82 44.31
N ILE A 46 27.61 -21.02 44.76
CA ILE A 46 26.61 -21.94 44.18
C ILE A 46 25.21 -21.35 44.27
N ASN A 47 24.85 -20.73 45.38
CA ASN A 47 23.51 -20.10 45.53
C ASN A 47 23.33 -18.89 44.61
N ILE A 48 24.36 -18.05 44.44
CA ILE A 48 24.35 -16.90 43.52
C ILE A 48 24.22 -17.37 42.09
N LEU A 49 25.02 -18.36 41.66
CA LEU A 49 24.92 -18.96 40.32
C LEU A 49 23.55 -19.61 40.06
N GLN A 50 22.94 -20.19 41.10
CA GLN A 50 21.63 -20.82 40.99
C GLN A 50 20.50 -19.79 40.87
N ASP A 51 20.65 -18.66 41.55
CA ASP A 51 19.69 -17.54 41.47
C ASP A 51 19.79 -16.84 40.10
N GLU A 52 21.00 -16.56 39.60
CA GLU A 52 21.22 -16.02 38.25
C GLU A 52 20.71 -16.97 37.16
N LYS A 53 20.94 -18.27 37.30
CA LYS A 53 20.42 -19.27 36.37
C LYS A 53 18.89 -19.34 36.38
N SER A 54 18.26 -19.16 37.55
CA SER A 54 16.81 -19.04 37.70
C SER A 54 16.27 -17.81 36.97
N GLN A 55 16.90 -16.64 37.14
CA GLN A 55 16.50 -15.38 36.49
C GLN A 55 16.66 -15.47 34.94
N ILE A 56 17.71 -16.11 34.46
CA ILE A 56 17.90 -16.35 33.01
C ILE A 56 16.83 -17.27 32.45
N THR A 57 16.43 -18.31 33.21
CA THR A 57 15.36 -19.23 32.82
C THR A 57 14.02 -18.53 32.77
N GLU A 58 13.74 -17.66 33.73
CA GLU A 58 12.52 -16.85 33.77
C GLU A 58 12.48 -15.85 32.60
N LEU A 59 13.62 -15.20 32.31
CA LEU A 59 13.74 -14.29 31.17
C LEU A 59 13.56 -15.03 29.84
N LYS A 60 14.12 -16.23 29.69
CA LYS A 60 13.85 -17.09 28.52
C LYS A 60 12.38 -17.44 28.39
N GLY A 61 11.72 -17.77 29.47
CA GLY A 61 10.29 -18.02 29.51
C GLY A 61 9.46 -16.81 29.06
N ALA A 62 9.81 -15.62 29.58
CA ALA A 62 9.17 -14.37 29.24
C ALA A 62 9.35 -14.02 27.74
N VAL A 63 10.56 -14.22 27.18
CA VAL A 63 10.84 -13.98 25.76
C VAL A 63 10.05 -14.98 24.87
N ALA A 64 10.01 -16.25 25.26
CA ALA A 64 9.23 -17.24 24.53
C ALA A 64 7.72 -16.92 24.54
N GLN A 65 7.21 -16.46 25.68
CA GLN A 65 5.82 -16.06 25.82
C GLN A 65 5.51 -14.77 25.01
N LEU A 66 6.46 -13.85 24.96
CA LEU A 66 6.37 -12.65 24.12
C LEU A 66 6.35 -13.02 22.62
N SER A 67 7.20 -13.94 22.19
CA SER A 67 7.22 -14.46 20.81
C SER A 67 5.88 -15.07 20.41
N ILE A 68 5.32 -15.93 21.24
CA ILE A 68 4.00 -16.54 21.01
C ILE A 68 2.90 -15.47 20.94
N SER A 69 2.94 -14.49 21.86
CA SER A 69 1.97 -13.38 21.87
C SER A 69 2.06 -12.49 20.62
N ILE A 70 3.26 -12.30 20.09
CA ILE A 70 3.48 -11.55 18.84
C ILE A 70 2.95 -12.34 17.65
N GLU A 71 3.23 -13.65 17.57
CA GLU A 71 2.70 -14.51 16.49
C GLU A 71 1.18 -14.55 16.51
N GLU A 72 0.57 -14.67 17.67
CA GLU A 72 -0.89 -14.63 17.82
C GLU A 72 -1.48 -13.28 17.40
N ARG A 73 -0.85 -12.17 17.80
CA ARG A 73 -1.28 -10.83 17.39
C ARG A 73 -1.13 -10.61 15.89
N LEU A 74 -0.03 -11.08 15.29
CA LEU A 74 0.18 -11.00 13.84
C LEU A 74 -0.84 -11.84 13.08
N GLY A 75 -1.15 -13.05 13.58
CA GLY A 75 -2.23 -13.89 13.04
C GLY A 75 -3.60 -13.21 13.11
N ASN A 76 -3.90 -12.55 14.23
CA ASN A 76 -5.15 -11.80 14.41
C ASN A 76 -5.22 -10.56 13.52
N ILE A 77 -4.10 -9.85 13.33
CA ILE A 77 -4.00 -8.72 12.39
C ILE A 77 -4.18 -9.22 10.96
N GLY A 78 -3.52 -10.31 10.58
CA GLY A 78 -3.65 -10.92 9.25
C GLY A 78 -5.09 -11.34 8.93
N SER A 79 -5.76 -11.99 9.87
CA SER A 79 -7.17 -12.38 9.71
C SER A 79 -8.12 -11.18 9.71
N SER A 80 -7.85 -10.15 10.52
CA SER A 80 -8.63 -8.90 10.53
C SER A 80 -8.49 -8.13 9.21
N ILE A 81 -7.28 -8.05 8.67
CA ILE A 81 -7.03 -7.46 7.34
C ILE A 81 -7.73 -8.28 6.26
N GLY A 82 -7.62 -9.61 6.29
CA GLY A 82 -8.30 -10.52 5.35
C GLY A 82 -9.83 -10.35 5.38
N ASN A 83 -10.42 -10.27 6.55
CA ASN A 83 -11.85 -10.04 6.72
C ASN A 83 -12.27 -8.64 6.25
N SER A 84 -11.47 -7.61 6.56
CA SER A 84 -11.72 -6.25 6.09
C SER A 84 -11.64 -6.15 4.57
N LEU A 85 -10.68 -6.85 3.95
CA LEU A 85 -10.55 -6.93 2.49
C LEU A 85 -11.74 -7.61 1.83
N ASN A 86 -12.18 -8.76 2.38
CA ASN A 86 -13.36 -9.46 1.89
C ASN A 86 -14.63 -8.61 2.00
N GLN A 87 -14.83 -7.97 3.15
CA GLN A 87 -15.97 -7.08 3.38
C GLN A 87 -15.96 -5.87 2.45
N GLN A 88 -14.77 -5.33 2.18
CA GLN A 88 -14.59 -4.24 1.25
C GLN A 88 -14.84 -4.66 -0.20
N THR A 89 -14.38 -5.86 -0.61
CA THR A 89 -14.65 -6.42 -1.94
C THR A 89 -16.16 -6.63 -2.13
N GLN A 90 -16.86 -7.17 -1.13
CA GLN A 90 -18.30 -7.32 -1.14
C GLN A 90 -19.03 -5.96 -1.24
N ASN A 91 -18.58 -4.97 -0.47
CA ASN A 91 -19.16 -3.61 -0.54
C ASN A 91 -18.90 -2.95 -1.90
N THR A 92 -17.73 -3.17 -2.48
CA THR A 92 -17.41 -2.67 -3.84
C THR A 92 -18.29 -3.35 -4.88
N GLN A 93 -18.49 -4.68 -4.77
CA GLN A 93 -19.34 -5.44 -5.67
C GLN A 93 -20.82 -5.03 -5.55
N LYS A 94 -21.27 -4.74 -4.33
CA LYS A 94 -22.62 -4.19 -4.08
C LYS A 94 -22.78 -2.79 -4.68
N SER A 95 -21.78 -1.92 -4.51
CA SER A 95 -21.78 -0.59 -5.12
C SER A 95 -21.74 -0.64 -6.65
N LEU A 96 -21.04 -1.62 -7.24
CA LEU A 96 -21.03 -1.84 -8.69
C LEU A 96 -22.41 -2.33 -9.17
N THR A 97 -23.07 -3.20 -8.42
CA THR A 97 -24.44 -3.67 -8.75
C THR A 97 -25.45 -2.52 -8.66
N GLU A 98 -25.39 -1.73 -7.58
CA GLU A 98 -26.22 -0.52 -7.45
C GLU A 98 -25.94 0.51 -8.55
N MET A 99 -24.70 0.57 -9.02
CA MET A 99 -24.31 1.43 -10.14
C MET A 99 -24.86 0.91 -11.46
N HIS A 100 -24.86 -0.41 -11.68
CA HIS A 100 -25.52 -1.01 -12.85
C HIS A 100 -27.03 -0.78 -12.85
N GLU A 101 -27.68 -0.86 -11.70
CA GLU A 101 -29.11 -0.53 -11.56
C GLU A 101 -29.38 0.95 -11.84
N ARG A 102 -28.52 1.85 -11.37
CA ARG A 102 -28.60 3.29 -11.66
C ARG A 102 -28.33 3.60 -13.13
N LEU A 103 -27.38 2.92 -13.76
CA LEU A 103 -27.15 3.04 -15.20
C LEU A 103 -28.37 2.58 -16.02
N ALA A 104 -29.03 1.50 -15.61
CA ALA A 104 -30.28 1.06 -16.25
C ALA A 104 -31.44 2.06 -16.06
N VAL A 105 -31.46 2.84 -14.96
CA VAL A 105 -32.41 3.95 -14.76
C VAL A 105 -32.01 5.14 -15.63
N ILE A 106 -30.73 5.41 -15.82
CA ILE A 106 -30.20 6.47 -16.68
C ILE A 106 -30.50 6.14 -18.15
N ASP A 107 -30.38 4.89 -18.60
CA ASP A 107 -30.79 4.46 -19.94
C ASP A 107 -32.28 4.72 -20.21
N ARG A 108 -33.13 4.47 -19.22
CA ARG A 108 -34.56 4.81 -19.33
C ARG A 108 -34.80 6.32 -19.28
N ALA A 109 -34.02 7.09 -18.54
CA ALA A 109 -34.09 8.53 -18.53
C ALA A 109 -33.59 9.15 -19.85
N GLN A 110 -32.66 8.54 -20.54
CA GLN A 110 -32.20 8.97 -21.87
C GLN A 110 -33.29 8.80 -22.94
N GLU A 111 -34.18 7.79 -22.85
CA GLU A 111 -35.35 7.69 -23.69
C GLU A 111 -36.35 8.87 -23.46
N ASN A 112 -36.41 9.37 -22.22
CA ASN A 112 -37.21 10.56 -21.89
C ASN A 112 -36.55 11.89 -22.29
N ILE A 113 -35.21 11.94 -22.40
CA ILE A 113 -34.46 13.14 -22.80
C ILE A 113 -34.64 13.45 -24.31
N HIS A 114 -34.98 12.48 -25.12
CA HIS A 114 -35.41 12.75 -26.50
C HIS A 114 -36.65 13.68 -26.59
N SER A 115 -37.44 13.79 -25.53
CA SER A 115 -38.59 14.70 -25.44
C SER A 115 -38.25 16.11 -24.95
N LEU A 116 -37.04 16.32 -24.37
CA LEU A 116 -36.57 17.62 -23.86
C LEU A 116 -35.86 18.49 -24.92
N SER A 117 -36.08 18.19 -26.21
CA SER A 117 -35.45 18.90 -27.34
C SER A 117 -35.75 20.40 -27.42
N ASN A 118 -36.68 20.92 -26.62
CA ASN A 118 -37.05 22.34 -26.66
C ASN A 118 -36.27 23.24 -25.68
N GLN A 119 -35.59 22.69 -24.69
CA GLN A 119 -34.70 23.48 -23.82
C GLN A 119 -33.26 23.63 -24.39
N VAL A 120 -32.98 22.98 -25.51
CA VAL A 120 -31.67 23.01 -26.19
C VAL A 120 -31.40 24.35 -26.89
N ASN A 121 -32.40 25.18 -27.14
CA ASN A 121 -32.17 26.46 -27.85
C ASN A 121 -31.31 27.47 -27.05
N ASP A 122 -31.42 27.52 -25.74
CA ASP A 122 -30.58 28.40 -24.92
C ASP A 122 -29.14 27.85 -24.77
N LEU A 123 -29.02 26.53 -24.70
CA LEU A 123 -27.71 25.87 -24.80
C LEU A 123 -27.06 26.04 -26.19
N GLN A 124 -27.86 26.12 -27.24
CA GLN A 124 -27.36 26.37 -28.61
C GLN A 124 -26.59 27.70 -28.72
N ASN A 125 -27.06 28.74 -28.04
CA ASN A 125 -26.40 30.05 -28.05
C ASN A 125 -25.06 30.04 -27.29
N ILE A 126 -24.99 29.32 -26.18
CA ILE A 126 -23.75 29.14 -25.42
C ILE A 126 -22.75 28.27 -26.20
N LEU A 127 -23.23 27.21 -26.85
CA LEU A 127 -22.40 26.28 -27.62
C LEU A 127 -22.04 26.79 -29.03
N SER A 128 -22.58 27.91 -29.48
CA SER A 128 -22.20 28.55 -30.74
C SER A 128 -20.83 29.26 -30.65
N ASN A 129 -20.40 29.68 -29.46
CA ASN A 129 -19.09 30.30 -29.23
C ASN A 129 -18.00 29.22 -29.00
N LYS A 130 -16.93 29.30 -29.79
CA LYS A 130 -15.82 28.34 -29.74
C LYS A 130 -15.15 28.29 -28.36
N GLN A 131 -15.00 29.42 -27.68
CA GLN A 131 -14.39 29.53 -26.36
C GLN A 131 -15.29 28.91 -25.29
N LEU A 132 -16.59 29.20 -25.33
CA LEU A 132 -17.57 28.66 -24.39
C LEU A 132 -17.73 27.13 -24.54
N ARG A 133 -17.62 26.62 -25.77
CA ARG A 133 -17.59 25.16 -26.01
C ARG A 133 -16.37 24.48 -25.39
N GLY A 134 -15.18 25.08 -25.52
CA GLY A 134 -13.96 24.57 -24.89
C GLY A 134 -14.13 24.52 -23.37
N ALA A 135 -14.51 25.67 -22.78
CA ALA A 135 -14.75 25.76 -21.35
C ALA A 135 -15.81 24.77 -20.84
N PHE A 136 -16.92 24.56 -21.59
CA PHE A 136 -17.93 23.56 -21.23
C PHE A 136 -17.36 22.13 -21.18
N GLY A 137 -16.58 21.75 -22.19
CA GLY A 137 -15.95 20.43 -22.21
C GLY A 137 -14.94 20.22 -21.10
N GLU A 138 -14.17 21.25 -20.78
CA GLU A 138 -13.22 21.22 -19.66
C GLU A 138 -13.95 21.09 -18.31
N VAL A 139 -14.99 21.90 -18.07
CA VAL A 139 -15.79 21.84 -16.83
C VAL A 139 -16.46 20.47 -16.66
N GLN A 140 -17.01 19.93 -17.75
CA GLN A 140 -17.62 18.59 -17.70
C GLN A 140 -16.59 17.50 -17.38
N LEU A 141 -15.41 17.55 -18.01
CA LEU A 141 -14.29 16.67 -17.69
C LEU A 141 -13.90 16.81 -16.21
N GLU A 142 -13.74 18.04 -15.71
CA GLU A 142 -13.40 18.29 -14.31
C GLU A 142 -14.41 17.65 -13.35
N ASN A 143 -15.71 17.84 -13.60
CA ASN A 143 -16.77 17.28 -12.74
C ASN A 143 -16.68 15.75 -12.71
N ILE A 144 -16.58 15.10 -13.87
CA ILE A 144 -16.48 13.64 -13.96
C ILE A 144 -15.25 13.12 -13.22
N VAL A 145 -14.09 13.76 -13.39
CA VAL A 145 -12.85 13.34 -12.74
C VAL A 145 -12.91 13.55 -11.23
N ARG A 146 -13.45 14.67 -10.76
CA ARG A 146 -13.61 14.98 -9.32
C ARG A 146 -14.55 13.98 -8.64
N ASP A 147 -15.63 13.58 -9.30
CA ASP A 147 -16.59 12.62 -8.76
C ASP A 147 -16.02 11.18 -8.72
N ALA A 148 -15.19 10.83 -9.70
CA ALA A 148 -14.68 9.47 -9.82
C ALA A 148 -13.41 9.20 -9.02
N LEU A 149 -12.49 10.18 -8.89
CA LEU A 149 -11.14 9.98 -8.37
C LEU A 149 -10.85 10.80 -7.11
N PRO A 150 -9.97 10.32 -6.20
CA PRO A 150 -9.49 11.11 -5.08
C PRO A 150 -8.56 12.25 -5.55
N GLN A 151 -8.52 13.36 -4.81
CA GLN A 151 -7.81 14.59 -5.19
C GLN A 151 -6.32 14.43 -5.50
N ASN A 152 -5.67 13.48 -4.88
CA ASN A 152 -4.25 13.19 -5.10
C ASN A 152 -3.96 12.39 -6.38
N ALA A 153 -4.99 11.81 -7.01
CA ALA A 153 -4.86 10.94 -8.17
C ALA A 153 -4.86 11.66 -9.51
N TYR A 154 -5.16 12.95 -9.56
CA TYR A 154 -5.22 13.71 -10.79
C TYR A 154 -4.67 15.13 -10.63
N GLN A 155 -4.47 15.79 -11.77
CA GLN A 155 -4.13 17.21 -11.82
C GLN A 155 -4.70 17.81 -13.11
N PHE A 156 -5.42 18.92 -12.98
CA PHE A 156 -5.95 19.66 -14.13
C PHE A 156 -4.92 20.64 -14.67
N GLN A 157 -5.06 20.94 -15.97
CA GLN A 157 -4.27 21.93 -16.68
C GLN A 157 -2.76 21.71 -16.47
N TYR A 158 -2.33 20.45 -16.58
CA TYR A 158 -0.94 20.06 -16.37
C TYR A 158 -0.08 20.40 -17.60
N THR A 159 1.11 20.95 -17.37
CA THR A 159 2.08 21.26 -18.44
C THR A 159 3.14 20.18 -18.47
N LEU A 160 3.25 19.48 -19.60
CA LEU A 160 4.25 18.44 -19.86
C LEU A 160 5.62 19.06 -20.15
N THR A 161 6.68 18.25 -20.11
CA THR A 161 8.05 18.68 -20.46
C THR A 161 8.18 19.21 -21.89
N SER A 162 7.31 18.73 -22.79
CA SER A 162 7.16 19.25 -24.17
C SER A 162 6.56 20.65 -24.24
N ASN A 163 6.26 21.29 -23.11
CA ASN A 163 5.53 22.54 -23.00
C ASN A 163 4.08 22.48 -23.52
N SER A 164 3.56 21.28 -23.76
CA SER A 164 2.16 21.06 -24.10
C SER A 164 1.31 20.98 -22.84
N ARG A 165 0.16 21.69 -22.82
CA ARG A 165 -0.77 21.73 -21.71
C ARG A 165 -1.90 20.76 -21.97
N VAL A 166 -2.11 19.82 -21.06
CA VAL A 166 -3.20 18.83 -21.09
C VAL A 166 -4.31 19.22 -20.09
N ASP A 167 -5.57 18.99 -20.44
CA ASP A 167 -6.71 19.35 -19.60
C ASP A 167 -6.70 18.62 -18.27
N CYS A 168 -6.38 17.31 -18.28
CA CYS A 168 -6.26 16.52 -17.08
C CYS A 168 -5.18 15.44 -17.25
N ILE A 169 -4.37 15.25 -16.22
CA ILE A 169 -3.48 14.08 -16.10
C ILE A 169 -3.90 13.24 -14.90
N VAL A 170 -4.07 11.94 -15.10
CA VAL A 170 -4.39 10.97 -14.06
C VAL A 170 -3.11 10.25 -13.67
N LYS A 171 -2.71 10.35 -12.41
CA LYS A 171 -1.47 9.78 -11.87
C LYS A 171 -1.68 8.29 -11.61
N MET A 172 -1.12 7.46 -12.48
CA MET A 172 -1.12 6.01 -12.34
C MET A 172 0.25 5.53 -11.86
N PRO A 173 0.31 4.38 -11.13
CA PRO A 173 1.58 3.72 -10.85
C PRO A 173 2.25 3.23 -12.14
N GLU A 174 3.56 3.16 -12.15
CA GLU A 174 4.32 2.60 -13.26
C GLU A 174 4.49 1.08 -13.10
N PRO A 175 4.24 0.30 -14.17
CA PRO A 175 3.58 0.63 -15.42
C PRO A 175 2.04 0.73 -15.24
N PRO A 176 1.25 1.49 -16.03
CA PRO A 176 1.58 2.13 -17.31
C PRO A 176 2.04 3.59 -17.21
N GLY A 177 2.10 4.20 -16.02
CA GLY A 177 2.42 5.61 -15.84
C GLY A 177 1.22 6.55 -16.05
N PRO A 178 1.42 7.89 -15.90
CA PRO A 178 0.35 8.88 -15.91
C PRO A 178 -0.40 8.92 -17.25
N ILE A 179 -1.74 8.94 -17.20
CA ILE A 179 -2.60 8.97 -18.39
C ILE A 179 -3.09 10.41 -18.62
N CYS A 180 -2.90 10.92 -19.82
CA CYS A 180 -3.40 12.21 -20.26
C CYS A 180 -4.83 12.10 -20.77
N ILE A 181 -5.69 13.04 -20.36
CA ILE A 181 -7.07 13.18 -20.84
C ILE A 181 -7.24 14.61 -21.39
N ASP A 182 -7.66 14.68 -22.63
CA ASP A 182 -7.85 15.95 -23.32
C ASP A 182 -9.27 16.05 -23.88
N SER A 183 -9.96 17.15 -23.60
CA SER A 183 -11.35 17.36 -23.99
C SER A 183 -11.44 17.98 -25.37
N LYS A 184 -12.14 17.33 -26.28
CA LYS A 184 -12.34 17.81 -27.65
C LYS A 184 -13.82 17.75 -28.02
N PHE A 185 -14.37 18.89 -28.39
CA PHE A 185 -15.79 19.01 -28.70
C PHE A 185 -16.00 19.43 -30.18
N PRO A 186 -15.95 18.50 -31.14
CA PRO A 186 -16.14 18.81 -32.58
C PRO A 186 -17.62 19.06 -32.91
N LEU A 187 -18.31 19.90 -32.11
CA LEU A 187 -19.74 20.16 -32.21
C LEU A 187 -20.13 20.92 -33.50
N GLU A 188 -19.26 21.82 -33.94
CA GLU A 188 -19.56 22.64 -35.13
C GLU A 188 -19.67 21.80 -36.40
N ASP A 189 -18.68 20.93 -36.60
CA ASP A 189 -18.66 20.05 -37.75
C ASP A 189 -19.79 18.99 -37.68
N TYR A 190 -20.08 18.53 -36.47
CA TYR A 190 -21.22 17.65 -36.22
C TYR A 190 -22.54 18.34 -36.52
N LYS A 191 -22.77 19.60 -36.07
CA LYS A 191 -24.01 20.37 -36.35
C LYS A 191 -24.21 20.60 -37.86
N LYS A 192 -23.14 20.96 -38.60
CA LYS A 192 -23.21 21.11 -40.05
C LYS A 192 -23.63 19.81 -40.71
N PHE A 193 -23.06 18.68 -40.24
CA PHE A 193 -23.47 17.37 -40.77
C PHE A 193 -24.92 17.00 -40.41
N ALA A 194 -25.32 17.17 -39.14
CA ALA A 194 -26.66 16.81 -38.67
C ALA A 194 -27.77 17.72 -39.25
N GLY A 195 -27.46 18.99 -39.55
CA GLY A 195 -28.38 19.95 -40.13
C GLY A 195 -28.42 19.98 -41.65
N ALA A 196 -27.62 19.18 -42.34
CA ALA A 196 -27.60 19.15 -43.80
C ALA A 196 -28.94 18.66 -44.39
N THR A 197 -29.49 19.43 -45.33
CA THR A 197 -30.79 19.19 -45.93
C THR A 197 -30.73 18.37 -47.22
N ASN A 198 -29.58 18.32 -47.86
CA ASN A 198 -29.38 17.56 -49.10
C ASN A 198 -28.26 16.51 -48.97
N ASP A 199 -28.31 15.48 -49.79
CA ASP A 199 -27.39 14.35 -49.73
C ASP A 199 -25.94 14.72 -50.06
N GLN A 200 -25.70 15.70 -50.92
CA GLN A 200 -24.36 16.14 -51.27
C GLN A 200 -23.72 16.91 -50.11
N GLU A 201 -24.44 17.87 -49.57
CA GLU A 201 -24.02 18.65 -48.39
C GLU A 201 -23.74 17.74 -47.20
N LYS A 202 -24.59 16.71 -47.02
CA LYS A 202 -24.39 15.72 -45.95
C LYS A 202 -23.13 14.93 -46.11
N LYS A 203 -22.79 14.52 -47.34
CA LYS A 203 -21.52 13.83 -47.63
C LYS A 203 -20.30 14.73 -47.38
N ASP A 204 -20.34 15.97 -47.83
CA ASP A 204 -19.25 16.91 -47.69
C ASP A 204 -19.02 17.28 -46.18
N ASN A 205 -20.10 17.55 -45.46
CA ASN A 205 -20.03 17.82 -44.02
C ASN A 205 -19.58 16.59 -43.22
N LEU A 206 -20.00 15.40 -43.59
CA LEU A 206 -19.52 14.16 -42.98
C LEU A 206 -18.02 14.00 -43.14
N ARG A 207 -17.46 14.36 -44.29
CA ARG A 207 -16.02 14.34 -44.55
C ARG A 207 -15.27 15.38 -43.70
N LEU A 208 -15.83 16.57 -43.57
CA LEU A 208 -15.27 17.62 -42.71
C LEU A 208 -15.25 17.18 -41.26
N PHE A 209 -16.35 16.62 -40.78
CA PHE A 209 -16.42 16.07 -39.41
C PHE A 209 -15.42 14.94 -39.18
N HIS A 210 -15.28 13.98 -40.12
CA HIS A 210 -14.26 12.94 -40.07
C HIS A 210 -12.85 13.54 -39.93
N ASN A 211 -12.52 14.49 -40.80
CA ASN A 211 -11.17 15.09 -40.82
C ASN A 211 -10.88 15.88 -39.52
N ALA A 212 -11.88 16.55 -38.97
CA ALA A 212 -11.73 17.27 -37.70
C ALA A 212 -11.41 16.29 -36.53
N VAL A 213 -12.16 15.17 -36.45
CA VAL A 213 -11.91 14.13 -35.44
C VAL A 213 -10.54 13.49 -35.65
N GLN A 214 -10.16 13.16 -36.89
CA GLN A 214 -8.86 12.57 -37.22
C GLN A 214 -7.70 13.50 -36.83
N LYS A 215 -7.85 14.80 -37.06
CA LYS A 215 -6.87 15.81 -36.63
C LYS A 215 -6.71 15.82 -35.12
N HIS A 216 -7.81 15.81 -34.34
CA HIS A 216 -7.75 15.76 -32.89
C HIS A 216 -7.05 14.51 -32.37
N ILE A 217 -7.33 13.34 -32.96
CA ILE A 217 -6.65 12.08 -32.61
C ILE A 217 -5.14 12.20 -32.84
N LYS A 218 -4.73 12.76 -33.98
CA LYS A 218 -3.32 12.95 -34.31
C LYS A 218 -2.66 13.93 -33.34
N ASP A 219 -3.27 15.08 -33.10
CA ASP A 219 -2.76 16.10 -32.20
C ASP A 219 -2.57 15.55 -30.76
N ILE A 220 -3.50 14.74 -30.28
CA ILE A 220 -3.43 14.10 -28.95
C ILE A 220 -2.29 13.08 -28.89
N ALA A 221 -2.18 12.21 -29.91
CA ALA A 221 -1.13 11.21 -29.94
C ALA A 221 0.27 11.86 -29.94
N GLU A 222 0.48 12.92 -30.73
CA GLU A 222 1.78 13.58 -30.85
C GLU A 222 2.14 14.45 -29.64
N LYS A 223 1.14 15.03 -28.92
CA LYS A 223 1.39 15.98 -27.83
C LYS A 223 1.45 15.33 -26.46
N TYR A 224 0.70 14.26 -26.25
CA TYR A 224 0.42 13.75 -24.89
C TYR A 224 0.87 12.33 -24.65
N ILE A 225 1.35 11.61 -25.67
CA ILE A 225 2.00 10.29 -25.50
C ILE A 225 3.50 10.49 -25.59
N LEU A 226 4.13 10.71 -24.43
CA LEU A 226 5.56 11.02 -24.31
C LEU A 226 6.29 9.89 -23.58
N PRO A 227 7.19 9.15 -24.26
CA PRO A 227 7.94 8.09 -23.61
C PRO A 227 8.71 8.56 -22.38
N GLY A 228 8.53 7.88 -21.24
CA GLY A 228 9.21 8.19 -19.99
C GLY A 228 8.56 9.31 -19.15
N GLU A 229 7.49 9.95 -19.64
CA GLU A 229 6.74 10.98 -18.87
C GLU A 229 5.27 10.59 -18.72
N THR A 230 4.66 10.06 -19.78
CA THR A 230 3.25 9.66 -19.77
C THR A 230 3.11 8.20 -20.15
N SER A 231 1.91 7.64 -19.91
CA SER A 231 1.52 6.33 -20.43
C SER A 231 1.68 6.28 -21.95
N ASP A 232 1.82 5.07 -22.49
CA ASP A 232 1.79 4.80 -23.95
C ASP A 232 0.41 5.05 -24.58
N SER A 233 -0.53 5.58 -23.81
CA SER A 233 -1.90 5.83 -24.23
C SER A 233 -2.44 7.14 -23.66
N ALA A 234 -3.38 7.76 -24.39
CA ALA A 234 -4.10 8.96 -23.97
C ALA A 234 -5.61 8.81 -24.23
N ILE A 235 -6.41 9.60 -23.52
CA ILE A 235 -7.87 9.62 -23.65
C ILE A 235 -8.29 10.91 -24.34
N MET A 236 -9.07 10.78 -25.41
CA MET A 236 -9.80 11.87 -26.04
C MET A 236 -11.22 11.89 -25.46
N PHE A 237 -11.52 12.85 -24.59
CA PHE A 237 -12.83 13.03 -24.03
C PHE A 237 -13.74 13.81 -24.98
N LEU A 238 -14.91 13.26 -25.26
CA LEU A 238 -15.95 13.86 -26.07
C LEU A 238 -17.12 14.24 -25.16
N PRO A 239 -17.37 15.54 -24.90
CA PRO A 239 -18.39 15.99 -23.93
C PRO A 239 -19.85 15.75 -24.38
N SER A 240 -20.10 14.80 -25.26
CA SER A 240 -21.42 14.45 -25.75
C SER A 240 -21.47 12.99 -26.17
N GLU A 241 -22.35 12.21 -25.52
CA GLU A 241 -22.59 10.81 -25.89
C GLU A 241 -23.14 10.67 -27.32
N SER A 242 -23.97 11.63 -27.79
CA SER A 242 -24.48 11.62 -29.17
C SER A 242 -23.38 11.72 -30.20
N ILE A 243 -22.37 12.61 -29.97
CA ILE A 243 -21.24 12.74 -30.88
C ILE A 243 -20.34 11.52 -30.82
N TYR A 244 -20.10 11.01 -29.60
CA TYR A 244 -19.33 9.76 -29.40
C TYR A 244 -19.98 8.59 -30.16
N SER A 245 -21.29 8.41 -30.01
CA SER A 245 -22.04 7.35 -30.67
C SER A 245 -22.02 7.50 -32.21
N GLU A 246 -22.19 8.71 -32.72
CA GLU A 246 -22.14 8.99 -34.17
C GLU A 246 -20.74 8.66 -34.74
N ILE A 247 -19.67 9.01 -34.06
CA ILE A 247 -18.30 8.67 -34.48
C ILE A 247 -18.14 7.16 -34.54
N ASN A 248 -18.58 6.42 -33.53
CA ASN A 248 -18.47 4.96 -33.50
C ASN A 248 -19.27 4.28 -34.62
N ILE A 249 -20.49 4.77 -34.89
CA ILE A 249 -21.37 4.19 -35.90
C ILE A 249 -20.87 4.51 -37.32
N ARG A 250 -20.49 5.76 -37.57
CA ARG A 250 -20.15 6.20 -38.94
C ARG A 250 -18.72 6.04 -39.32
N PHE A 251 -17.78 6.07 -38.36
CA PHE A 251 -16.35 6.06 -38.61
C PHE A 251 -15.62 4.89 -37.94
N PRO A 252 -16.07 3.63 -38.09
CA PRO A 252 -15.43 2.49 -37.41
C PRO A 252 -13.95 2.32 -37.81
N LYS A 253 -13.56 2.72 -39.01
CA LYS A 253 -12.15 2.72 -39.42
C LYS A 253 -11.33 3.76 -38.66
N LEU A 254 -11.87 4.94 -38.46
CA LEU A 254 -11.24 6.01 -37.68
C LEU A 254 -11.08 5.63 -36.19
N VAL A 255 -12.08 4.94 -35.63
CA VAL A 255 -12.00 4.39 -34.26
C VAL A 255 -10.87 3.36 -34.14
N ASN A 256 -10.71 2.49 -35.13
CA ASN A 256 -9.58 1.54 -35.14
C ASN A 256 -8.24 2.25 -35.32
N GLU A 257 -8.17 3.25 -36.20
CA GLU A 257 -6.96 4.08 -36.37
C GLU A 257 -6.58 4.82 -35.08
N SER A 258 -7.57 5.36 -34.35
CA SER A 258 -7.38 5.98 -33.04
C SER A 258 -6.77 5.00 -32.03
N ARG A 259 -7.28 3.77 -31.95
CA ARG A 259 -6.73 2.71 -31.08
C ARG A 259 -5.31 2.31 -31.47
N ASN A 260 -5.01 2.24 -32.77
CA ASN A 260 -3.65 1.96 -33.25
C ASN A 260 -2.66 3.06 -32.84
N LYS A 261 -3.14 4.31 -32.76
CA LYS A 261 -2.37 5.46 -32.26
C LYS A 261 -2.39 5.56 -30.72
N LYS A 262 -2.97 4.57 -30.02
CA LYS A 262 -3.12 4.55 -28.57
C LYS A 262 -3.92 5.72 -28.00
N VAL A 263 -4.79 6.35 -28.80
CA VAL A 263 -5.73 7.35 -28.36
C VAL A 263 -7.12 6.72 -28.23
N TYR A 264 -7.63 6.65 -27.02
CA TYR A 264 -8.93 6.06 -26.74
C TYR A 264 -9.99 7.17 -26.61
N MET A 265 -11.01 7.11 -27.46
CA MET A 265 -12.13 8.03 -27.37
C MET A 265 -13.12 7.59 -26.30
N ALA A 266 -13.60 8.53 -25.50
CA ALA A 266 -14.60 8.27 -24.45
C ALA A 266 -15.65 9.37 -24.40
N GLY A 267 -16.92 8.99 -24.36
CA GLY A 267 -18.04 9.85 -23.93
C GLY A 267 -18.08 9.98 -22.40
N PRO A 268 -19.02 10.77 -21.85
CA PRO A 268 -19.17 10.97 -20.41
C PRO A 268 -19.32 9.66 -19.63
N ASP A 269 -20.22 8.77 -20.05
CA ASP A 269 -20.52 7.52 -19.36
C ASP A 269 -19.34 6.55 -19.41
N ASN A 270 -18.69 6.44 -20.59
CA ASN A 270 -17.52 5.60 -20.76
C ASN A 270 -16.32 6.11 -19.97
N LEU A 271 -16.12 7.43 -19.92
CA LEU A 271 -15.06 8.02 -19.11
C LEU A 271 -15.28 7.75 -17.62
N MET A 272 -16.50 7.92 -17.13
CA MET A 272 -16.87 7.62 -15.75
C MET A 272 -16.52 6.16 -15.39
N LEU A 273 -16.90 5.19 -16.24
CA LEU A 273 -16.60 3.78 -16.04
C LEU A 273 -15.09 3.50 -16.03
N LEU A 274 -14.35 4.10 -16.95
CA LEU A 274 -12.89 3.99 -17.00
C LEU A 274 -12.25 4.53 -15.72
N LEU A 275 -12.70 5.71 -15.25
CA LEU A 275 -12.15 6.32 -14.03
C LEU A 275 -12.47 5.52 -12.76
N HIS A 276 -13.64 4.89 -12.69
CA HIS A 276 -13.95 3.96 -11.61
C HIS A 276 -13.01 2.73 -11.62
N THR A 277 -12.69 2.22 -12.80
CA THR A 277 -11.69 1.14 -12.93
C THR A 277 -10.30 1.62 -12.50
N VAL A 278 -9.89 2.80 -12.93
CA VAL A 278 -8.66 3.46 -12.50
C VAL A 278 -8.61 3.63 -10.98
N ARG A 279 -9.71 4.09 -10.37
CA ARG A 279 -9.82 4.21 -8.91
C ARG A 279 -9.60 2.88 -8.20
N ALA A 280 -10.14 1.77 -8.73
CA ALA A 280 -9.90 0.45 -8.17
C ALA A 280 -8.40 0.07 -8.24
N ILE A 281 -7.76 0.28 -9.39
CA ILE A 281 -6.32 0.02 -9.58
C ILE A 281 -5.47 0.86 -8.62
N LEU A 282 -5.76 2.14 -8.47
CA LEU A 282 -5.04 3.04 -7.55
C LEU A 282 -5.16 2.58 -6.10
N ARG A 283 -6.32 2.09 -5.72
CA ARG A 283 -6.56 1.56 -4.39
C ARG A 283 -5.76 0.27 -4.15
N ASP A 284 -5.78 -0.65 -5.11
CA ASP A 284 -5.02 -1.90 -5.01
C ASP A 284 -3.51 -1.63 -4.94
N ALA A 285 -3.00 -0.69 -5.72
CA ALA A 285 -1.61 -0.26 -5.66
C ALA A 285 -1.24 0.32 -4.29
N THR A 286 -2.09 1.17 -3.71
CA THR A 286 -1.88 1.74 -2.38
C THR A 286 -1.88 0.67 -1.29
N MET A 287 -2.77 -0.30 -1.39
CA MET A 287 -2.84 -1.44 -0.45
C MET A 287 -1.60 -2.32 -0.55
N SER A 288 -1.15 -2.63 -1.78
CA SER A 288 0.08 -3.39 -2.02
C SER A 288 1.31 -2.69 -1.43
N GLN A 289 1.44 -1.38 -1.63
CA GLN A 289 2.53 -0.60 -1.04
C GLN A 289 2.49 -0.59 0.49
N THR A 290 1.30 -0.50 1.07
CA THR A 290 1.12 -0.51 2.52
C THR A 290 1.45 -1.90 3.09
N ALA A 291 1.00 -2.98 2.45
CA ALA A 291 1.36 -4.33 2.82
C ALA A 291 2.87 -4.58 2.76
N GLY A 292 3.55 -4.08 1.71
CA GLY A 292 5.00 -4.15 1.61
C GLY A 292 5.74 -3.41 2.73
N LYS A 293 5.25 -2.24 3.14
CA LYS A 293 5.82 -1.51 4.30
C LYS A 293 5.63 -2.28 5.60
N ILE A 294 4.45 -2.86 5.83
CA ILE A 294 4.17 -3.69 7.01
C ILE A 294 5.10 -4.90 7.03
N GLN A 295 5.30 -5.57 5.90
CA GLN A 295 6.20 -6.72 5.79
C GLN A 295 7.64 -6.34 6.19
N ILE A 296 8.15 -5.22 5.71
CA ILE A 296 9.50 -4.72 6.05
C ILE A 296 9.63 -4.46 7.56
N GLU A 297 8.62 -3.88 8.19
CA GLU A 297 8.65 -3.63 9.63
C GLU A 297 8.54 -4.92 10.46
N VAL A 298 7.75 -5.89 10.00
CA VAL A 298 7.68 -7.23 10.62
C VAL A 298 9.03 -7.95 10.51
N ASP A 299 9.68 -7.89 9.35
CA ASP A 299 11.00 -8.50 9.15
C ASP A 299 12.07 -7.87 10.07
N LYS A 300 12.05 -6.54 10.25
CA LYS A 300 12.93 -5.85 11.22
C LYS A 300 12.67 -6.33 12.64
N LEU A 301 11.42 -6.39 13.06
CA LEU A 301 11.03 -6.85 14.40
C LEU A 301 11.49 -8.30 14.64
N THR A 302 11.34 -9.17 13.65
CA THR A 302 11.78 -10.57 13.70
C THR A 302 13.31 -10.66 13.85
N ASN A 303 14.06 -9.83 13.12
CA ASN A 303 15.50 -9.75 13.24
C ASN A 303 15.95 -9.26 14.63
N ASP A 304 15.28 -8.26 15.18
CA ASP A 304 15.57 -7.73 16.52
C ASP A 304 15.29 -8.79 17.60
N LEU A 305 14.21 -9.56 17.46
CA LEU A 305 13.91 -10.68 18.36
C LEU A 305 14.95 -11.79 18.27
N ASN A 306 15.42 -12.13 17.07
CA ASN A 306 16.48 -13.12 16.88
C ASN A 306 17.80 -12.65 17.51
N LEU A 307 18.17 -11.38 17.36
CA LEU A 307 19.33 -10.78 18.01
C LEU A 307 19.21 -10.81 19.54
N LEU A 308 18.04 -10.54 20.08
CA LEU A 308 17.77 -10.62 21.51
C LEU A 308 17.92 -12.07 22.01
N ALA A 309 17.33 -13.03 21.30
CA ALA A 309 17.44 -14.45 21.62
C ALA A 309 18.91 -14.94 21.61
N ASP A 310 19.70 -14.50 20.62
CA ASP A 310 21.12 -14.84 20.52
C ASP A 310 21.95 -14.24 21.66
N ARG A 311 21.63 -13.01 22.08
CA ARG A 311 22.25 -12.37 23.24
C ARG A 311 21.94 -13.10 24.54
N ILE A 312 20.67 -13.50 24.73
CA ILE A 312 20.24 -14.29 25.90
C ILE A 312 20.93 -15.65 25.92
N PHE A 313 21.03 -16.32 24.76
CA PHE A 313 21.74 -17.61 24.65
C PHE A 313 23.24 -17.48 24.98
N LYS A 314 23.88 -16.41 24.51
CA LYS A 314 25.28 -16.12 24.84
C LYS A 314 25.51 -15.83 26.34
N LEU A 315 24.55 -15.12 26.95
CA LEU A 315 24.56 -14.83 28.39
C LEU A 315 24.42 -16.13 29.20
N ASP A 316 23.47 -16.99 28.84
CA ASP A 316 23.25 -18.30 29.47
C ASP A 316 24.54 -19.17 29.42
N LYS A 317 25.14 -19.24 28.25
CA LYS A 317 26.40 -19.98 28.07
C LYS A 317 27.55 -19.41 28.86
N HIS A 318 27.57 -18.10 29.15
CA HIS A 318 28.60 -17.46 29.97
C HIS A 318 28.44 -17.80 31.46
N PHE A 319 27.24 -18.09 31.91
CA PHE A 319 26.94 -18.49 33.30
C PHE A 319 27.04 -20.01 33.51
N ASP A 320 27.10 -20.81 32.47
CA ASP A 320 27.32 -22.26 32.55
C ASP A 320 28.83 -22.64 32.55
N LEU A 321 29.78 -21.66 32.46
CA LEU A 321 31.22 -21.78 32.57
C LEU A 321 31.71 -21.33 33.94
#